data_d65d9ddf94572b8d9f74ca3a3f2eee98
#
_entry.id   d65d9ddf94572b8d9f74ca3a3f2eee98
#
_cell.length_a   1.000
_cell.length_b   1.000
_cell.length_c   1.000
_cell.angle_alpha   90.00
_cell.angle_beta   90.00
_cell.angle_gamma   90.00
#
_symmetry.space_group_name_H-M   'P 1'
#
loop_
_entity.id
_entity.type
_entity.pdbx_description
1 polymer ?
#
loop_
_entity_poly.entity_id
_entity_poly.type
_entity_poly.pdbx_seq_one_letter_code
_entity_poly.pdbx_strand_id
1 'polypeptide(L)'
;MPTTGRRIEKMKLISAVCIFLLAALLIAPCKADQPLNVTLVQLIANPQPFDGKLIRVIGFLRIEFEGDVLYLHREDYENAILGDGIWVEVTPEMTKQTKVLSMNYVLLEGVFNSNERGHMGMWSGTISRIRRAQLWSNVNRTRGVGAPSK
;
A
#
# COMPACT_ATOMS: atom_id res chain seq x y z
N MET A 1 -9.88 54.26 -44.21
CA MET A 1 -9.92 53.85 -42.80
C MET A 1 -10.37 52.39 -42.69
N PRO A 2 -9.48 51.44 -42.39
CA PRO A 2 -9.90 50.15 -41.86
C PRO A 2 -8.92 49.63 -40.81
N THR A 3 -8.99 50.03 -39.57
CA THR A 3 -8.07 49.60 -38.50
C THR A 3 -8.79 48.87 -37.33
N THR A 4 -10.09 48.85 -37.30
CA THR A 4 -10.88 48.32 -36.17
C THR A 4 -11.01 46.81 -36.22
N GLY A 5 -11.13 46.17 -37.40
CA GLY A 5 -11.32 44.73 -37.55
C GLY A 5 -10.11 43.89 -37.09
N ARG A 6 -8.91 44.36 -37.41
CA ARG A 6 -7.65 43.64 -37.10
C ARG A 6 -7.34 43.62 -35.60
N ARG A 7 -7.83 44.55 -34.82
CA ARG A 7 -7.66 44.64 -33.37
C ARG A 7 -8.59 43.65 -32.64
N ILE A 8 -9.81 43.47 -33.13
CA ILE A 8 -10.79 42.55 -32.54
C ILE A 8 -10.37 41.09 -32.78
N GLU A 9 -9.80 40.75 -33.95
CA GLU A 9 -9.29 39.39 -34.23
C GLU A 9 -8.07 39.05 -33.35
N LYS A 10 -7.15 39.98 -33.15
CA LYS A 10 -6.03 39.76 -32.23
C LYS A 10 -6.46 39.54 -30.78
N MET A 11 -7.45 40.29 -30.32
CA MET A 11 -8.02 40.10 -28.97
C MET A 11 -8.71 38.75 -28.81
N LYS A 12 -9.44 38.26 -29.80
CA LYS A 12 -10.06 36.95 -29.78
C LYS A 12 -9.01 35.81 -29.78
N LEU A 13 -7.94 35.99 -30.56
CA LEU A 13 -6.83 35.02 -30.61
C LEU A 13 -6.08 34.93 -29.27
N ILE A 14 -5.81 36.10 -28.63
CA ILE A 14 -5.14 36.15 -27.33
C ILE A 14 -6.02 35.51 -26.24
N SER A 15 -7.34 35.79 -26.25
CA SER A 15 -8.28 35.18 -25.32
C SER A 15 -8.37 33.65 -25.47
N ALA A 16 -8.40 33.13 -26.72
CA ALA A 16 -8.40 31.70 -26.99
C ALA A 16 -7.11 31.01 -26.51
N VAL A 17 -5.95 31.65 -26.74
CA VAL A 17 -4.67 31.12 -26.29
C VAL A 17 -4.57 31.11 -24.76
N CYS A 18 -5.05 32.14 -24.07
CA CYS A 18 -5.07 32.18 -22.61
C CYS A 18 -5.99 31.10 -22.01
N ILE A 19 -7.16 30.85 -22.63
CA ILE A 19 -8.08 29.77 -22.19
C ILE A 19 -7.43 28.39 -22.40
N PHE A 20 -6.72 28.18 -23.52
CA PHE A 20 -6.03 26.93 -23.80
C PHE A 20 -4.87 26.69 -22.82
N LEU A 21 -4.09 27.73 -22.49
CA LEU A 21 -3.02 27.64 -21.50
C LEU A 21 -3.54 27.39 -20.09
N LEU A 22 -4.68 27.99 -19.71
CA LEU A 22 -5.31 27.77 -18.42
C LEU A 22 -5.87 26.35 -18.30
N ALA A 23 -6.45 25.81 -19.37
CA ALA A 23 -6.93 24.41 -19.43
C ALA A 23 -5.79 23.40 -19.35
N ALA A 24 -4.64 23.67 -19.95
CA ALA A 24 -3.47 22.82 -19.90
C ALA A 24 -2.84 22.74 -18.49
N LEU A 25 -3.00 23.77 -17.68
CA LEU A 25 -2.49 23.82 -16.31
C LEU A 25 -3.31 22.94 -15.33
N LEU A 26 -4.54 22.58 -15.70
CA LEU A 26 -5.44 21.77 -14.86
C LEU A 26 -5.25 20.25 -15.03
N ILE A 27 -4.43 19.82 -16.00
CA ILE A 27 -4.12 18.41 -16.22
C ILE A 27 -2.75 18.11 -15.59
N ALA A 28 -2.59 18.39 -14.30
CA ALA A 28 -1.48 17.81 -13.56
C ALA A 28 -1.71 16.30 -13.44
N PRO A 29 -0.82 15.42 -13.95
CA PRO A 29 -0.99 13.99 -13.73
C PRO A 29 -0.95 13.76 -12.22
N CYS A 30 -2.06 13.25 -11.66
CA CYS A 30 -2.09 12.74 -10.30
C CYS A 30 -1.10 11.56 -10.27
N LYS A 31 0.13 11.82 -9.81
CA LYS A 31 1.13 10.78 -9.63
C LYS A 31 0.61 9.87 -8.52
N ALA A 32 0.02 8.75 -8.89
CA ALA A 32 -0.39 7.75 -7.91
C ALA A 32 0.83 7.40 -7.06
N ASP A 33 0.70 7.60 -5.77
CA ASP A 33 1.77 7.34 -4.82
C ASP A 33 2.11 5.84 -4.85
N GLN A 34 3.30 5.51 -5.35
CA GLN A 34 3.73 4.12 -5.51
C GLN A 34 4.19 3.59 -4.15
N PRO A 35 3.70 2.41 -3.72
CA PRO A 35 4.11 1.85 -2.44
C PRO A 35 5.59 1.49 -2.44
N LEU A 36 6.27 1.81 -1.34
CA LEU A 36 7.64 1.37 -1.09
C LEU A 36 7.65 -0.13 -0.79
N ASN A 37 8.44 -0.89 -1.51
CA ASN A 37 8.66 -2.30 -1.19
C ASN A 37 9.58 -2.40 0.03
N VAL A 38 9.08 -2.98 1.12
CA VAL A 38 9.81 -3.12 2.39
C VAL A 38 9.64 -4.53 2.94
N THR A 39 10.55 -4.94 3.82
CA THR A 39 10.43 -6.19 4.58
C THR A 39 9.96 -5.87 6.01
N LEU A 40 9.32 -6.85 6.67
CA LEU A 40 8.97 -6.71 8.09
C LEU A 40 10.20 -6.47 8.95
N VAL A 41 11.32 -7.11 8.63
CA VAL A 41 12.61 -6.88 9.33
C VAL A 41 13.02 -5.40 9.28
N GLN A 42 12.87 -4.73 8.14
CA GLN A 42 13.19 -3.29 8.04
C GLN A 42 12.24 -2.43 8.88
N LEU A 43 10.93 -2.75 8.89
CA LEU A 43 9.95 -2.02 9.67
C LEU A 43 10.17 -2.18 11.18
N ILE A 44 10.51 -3.39 11.63
CA ILE A 44 10.73 -3.72 13.04
C ILE A 44 12.06 -3.12 13.54
N ALA A 45 13.14 -3.31 12.78
CA ALA A 45 14.48 -2.90 13.20
C ALA A 45 14.73 -1.38 13.08
N ASN A 46 14.11 -0.72 12.10
CA ASN A 46 14.29 0.71 11.86
C ASN A 46 13.01 1.33 11.29
N PRO A 47 11.97 1.55 12.12
CA PRO A 47 10.64 1.98 11.67
C PRO A 47 10.58 3.42 11.15
N GLN A 48 11.38 4.33 11.72
CA GLN A 48 11.27 5.78 11.49
C GLN A 48 11.34 6.21 10.01
N PRO A 49 12.22 5.66 9.16
CA PRO A 49 12.26 6.01 7.74
C PRO A 49 10.98 5.70 6.96
N PHE A 50 10.12 4.83 7.50
CA PHE A 50 8.89 4.36 6.85
C PHE A 50 7.62 4.97 7.45
N ASP A 51 7.74 5.75 8.52
CA ASP A 51 6.61 6.38 9.20
C ASP A 51 5.80 7.26 8.25
N GLY A 52 4.47 7.12 8.26
CA GLY A 52 3.53 7.82 7.40
C GLY A 52 3.59 7.44 5.92
N LYS A 53 4.46 6.52 5.50
CA LYS A 53 4.63 6.16 4.09
C LYS A 53 3.71 5.03 3.66
N LEU A 54 3.27 5.09 2.40
CA LEU A 54 2.61 3.97 1.74
C LEU A 54 3.65 2.89 1.47
N ILE A 55 3.46 1.71 2.03
CA ILE A 55 4.37 0.58 1.93
C ILE A 55 3.69 -0.63 1.27
N ARG A 56 4.52 -1.52 0.76
CA ARG A 56 4.16 -2.88 0.34
C ARG A 56 5.04 -3.87 1.08
N VAL A 57 4.41 -4.79 1.78
CA VAL A 57 5.09 -5.76 2.64
C VAL A 57 4.44 -7.13 2.52
N ILE A 58 5.24 -8.18 2.75
CA ILE A 58 4.78 -9.57 2.78
C ILE A 58 5.03 -10.12 4.18
N GLY A 59 4.03 -10.84 4.72
CA GLY A 59 4.14 -11.50 6.02
C GLY A 59 3.03 -12.53 6.23
N PHE A 60 3.09 -13.21 7.35
CA PHE A 60 2.07 -14.15 7.80
C PHE A 60 0.95 -13.40 8.53
N LEU A 61 -0.25 -13.39 7.97
CA LEU A 61 -1.38 -12.63 8.51
C LEU A 61 -2.23 -13.50 9.44
N ARG A 62 -2.49 -12.99 10.63
CA ARG A 62 -3.52 -13.46 11.53
C ARG A 62 -4.61 -12.40 11.66
N ILE A 63 -5.88 -12.79 11.49
CA ILE A 63 -7.07 -11.97 11.74
C ILE A 63 -7.88 -12.65 12.81
N GLU A 64 -7.98 -12.04 13.99
CA GLU A 64 -8.74 -12.54 15.13
C GLU A 64 -9.17 -11.40 16.06
N PHE A 65 -10.03 -11.70 17.02
CA PHE A 65 -10.46 -10.71 18.01
C PHE A 65 -9.23 -10.16 18.77
N GLU A 66 -9.04 -8.84 18.74
CA GLU A 66 -7.91 -8.13 19.38
C GLU A 66 -6.51 -8.62 18.98
N GLY A 67 -6.39 -9.27 17.80
CA GLY A 67 -5.13 -9.87 17.35
C GLY A 67 -4.93 -9.81 15.83
N ASP A 68 -5.31 -8.69 15.20
CA ASP A 68 -5.10 -8.49 13.76
C ASP A 68 -3.65 -8.11 13.47
N VAL A 69 -2.80 -9.09 13.10
CA VAL A 69 -1.35 -8.91 13.04
C VAL A 69 -0.72 -9.54 11.82
N LEU A 70 0.25 -8.85 11.24
CA LEU A 70 1.16 -9.37 10.23
C LEU A 70 2.48 -9.75 10.89
N TYR A 71 2.75 -11.03 11.01
CA TYR A 71 3.98 -11.58 11.59
C TYR A 71 5.05 -11.83 10.53
N LEU A 72 6.29 -11.86 10.94
CA LEU A 72 7.40 -12.20 10.06
C LEU A 72 7.28 -13.66 9.57
N HIS A 73 6.99 -14.60 10.50
CA HIS A 73 6.75 -16.01 10.18
C HIS A 73 5.52 -16.56 10.92
N ARG A 74 5.05 -17.72 10.52
CA ARG A 74 3.97 -18.45 11.19
C ARG A 74 4.36 -18.80 12.63
N GLU A 75 5.61 -19.20 12.83
CA GLU A 75 6.18 -19.62 14.10
C GLU A 75 6.17 -18.48 15.13
N ASP A 76 6.30 -17.24 14.71
CA ASP A 76 6.24 -16.07 15.59
C ASP A 76 4.84 -15.92 16.20
N TYR A 77 3.79 -16.17 15.39
CA TYR A 77 2.42 -16.24 15.88
C TYR A 77 2.22 -17.43 16.82
N GLU A 78 2.63 -18.65 16.44
CA GLU A 78 2.45 -19.87 17.21
C GLU A 78 3.17 -19.85 18.56
N ASN A 79 4.27 -19.10 18.67
CA ASN A 79 5.07 -18.95 19.90
C ASN A 79 4.86 -17.61 20.61
N ALA A 80 3.86 -16.80 20.18
CA ALA A 80 3.52 -15.52 20.75
C ALA A 80 4.70 -14.53 20.82
N ILE A 81 5.55 -14.49 19.78
CA ILE A 81 6.65 -13.54 19.65
C ILE A 81 6.12 -12.23 19.08
N LEU A 82 5.51 -11.42 19.96
CA LEU A 82 4.76 -10.23 19.57
C LEU A 82 5.63 -9.16 18.93
N GLY A 83 6.90 -9.05 19.33
CA GLY A 83 7.85 -8.07 18.78
C GLY A 83 8.13 -8.25 17.28
N ASP A 84 7.92 -9.45 16.72
CA ASP A 84 8.10 -9.77 15.32
C ASP A 84 6.80 -9.59 14.50
N GLY A 85 5.83 -8.86 15.06
CA GLY A 85 4.55 -8.53 14.45
C GLY A 85 4.32 -7.05 14.30
N ILE A 86 3.54 -6.70 13.28
CA ILE A 86 3.01 -5.38 13.00
C ILE A 86 1.49 -5.46 13.05
N TRP A 87 0.85 -4.58 13.84
CA TRP A 87 -0.61 -4.49 13.90
C TRP A 87 -1.20 -4.12 12.54
N VAL A 88 -2.35 -4.66 12.19
CA VAL A 88 -3.04 -4.38 10.92
C VAL A 88 -4.44 -3.84 11.23
N GLU A 89 -4.76 -2.67 10.73
CA GLU A 89 -6.14 -2.18 10.72
C GLU A 89 -6.93 -2.89 9.61
N VAL A 90 -7.60 -3.97 9.99
CA VAL A 90 -8.37 -4.81 9.07
C VAL A 90 -9.56 -4.04 8.52
N THR A 91 -9.70 -4.01 7.19
CA THR A 91 -10.84 -3.37 6.52
C THR A 91 -12.05 -4.31 6.46
N PRO A 92 -13.29 -3.77 6.25
CA PRO A 92 -14.47 -4.60 6.06
C PRO A 92 -14.33 -5.62 4.92
N GLU A 93 -13.58 -5.28 3.86
CA GLU A 93 -13.30 -6.18 2.74
C GLU A 93 -12.39 -7.35 3.17
N MET A 94 -11.38 -7.08 3.98
CA MET A 94 -10.51 -8.11 4.55
C MET A 94 -11.29 -9.01 5.52
N THR A 95 -12.19 -8.45 6.32
CA THR A 95 -13.06 -9.23 7.22
C THR A 95 -13.90 -10.24 6.45
N LYS A 96 -14.47 -9.86 5.30
CA LYS A 96 -15.19 -10.78 4.41
C LYS A 96 -14.33 -11.90 3.86
N GLN A 97 -13.01 -11.67 3.77
CA GLN A 97 -12.03 -12.59 3.23
C GLN A 97 -11.18 -13.28 4.32
N THR A 98 -11.57 -13.19 5.60
CA THR A 98 -10.81 -13.74 6.73
C THR A 98 -10.43 -15.21 6.51
N LYS A 99 -11.36 -16.04 6.01
CA LYS A 99 -11.10 -17.47 5.73
C LYS A 99 -9.99 -17.71 4.69
N VAL A 100 -9.73 -16.72 3.82
CA VAL A 100 -8.72 -16.81 2.77
C VAL A 100 -7.42 -16.16 3.21
N LEU A 101 -7.49 -15.01 3.86
CA LEU A 101 -6.32 -14.20 4.19
C LEU A 101 -5.65 -14.64 5.50
N SER A 102 -6.46 -14.96 6.55
CA SER A 102 -5.92 -15.34 7.86
C SER A 102 -5.22 -16.69 7.80
N MET A 103 -4.19 -16.87 8.60
CA MET A 103 -3.32 -18.05 8.66
C MET A 103 -2.56 -18.33 7.36
N ASN A 104 -2.34 -17.30 6.53
CA ASN A 104 -1.61 -17.39 5.27
C ASN A 104 -0.58 -16.26 5.13
N TYR A 105 0.43 -16.48 4.27
CA TYR A 105 1.27 -15.38 3.82
C TYR A 105 0.49 -14.51 2.85
N VAL A 106 0.54 -13.20 3.09
CA VAL A 106 -0.16 -12.21 2.28
C VAL A 106 0.78 -11.08 1.87
N LEU A 107 0.41 -10.41 0.78
CA LEU A 107 0.95 -9.13 0.41
C LEU A 107 -0.05 -8.06 0.85
N LEU A 108 0.41 -7.11 1.67
CA LEU A 108 -0.34 -5.93 2.07
C LEU A 108 0.27 -4.66 1.48
N GLU A 109 -0.60 -3.73 1.07
CA GLU A 109 -0.25 -2.34 0.78
C GLU A 109 -1.10 -1.43 1.68
N GLY A 110 -0.43 -0.57 2.44
CA GLY A 110 -1.08 0.34 3.37
C GLY A 110 -0.10 1.37 3.90
N VAL A 111 -0.55 2.25 4.76
CA VAL A 111 0.30 3.27 5.39
C VAL A 111 0.83 2.74 6.70
N PHE A 112 2.16 2.76 6.85
CA PHE A 112 2.82 2.36 8.08
C PHE A 112 2.87 3.52 9.06
N ASN A 113 2.61 3.24 10.34
CA ASN A 113 2.74 4.17 11.45
C ASN A 113 3.60 3.53 12.54
N SER A 114 4.76 4.10 12.79
CA SER A 114 5.73 3.60 13.75
C SER A 114 5.35 3.89 15.22
N ASN A 115 4.49 4.87 15.45
CA ASN A 115 4.09 5.33 16.77
C ASN A 115 2.82 4.65 17.28
N GLU A 116 2.00 4.10 16.39
CA GLU A 116 0.84 3.32 16.74
C GLU A 116 1.23 1.85 16.85
N ARG A 117 0.98 1.26 18.01
CA ARG A 117 1.46 -0.09 18.34
C ARG A 117 0.33 -1.08 18.61
N GLY A 118 -0.84 -0.84 17.97
CA GLY A 118 -2.00 -1.70 18.11
C GLY A 118 -2.54 -1.82 19.53
N HIS A 119 -3.27 -2.90 19.79
CA HIS A 119 -3.89 -3.15 21.10
C HIS A 119 -2.83 -3.22 22.21
N MET A 120 -3.03 -2.42 23.28
CA MET A 120 -2.13 -2.31 24.45
C MET A 120 -0.67 -1.95 24.13
N GLY A 121 -0.35 -1.48 22.93
CA GLY A 121 1.02 -1.07 22.57
C GLY A 121 2.03 -2.20 22.44
N MET A 122 1.58 -3.42 22.20
CA MET A 122 2.42 -4.63 22.21
C MET A 122 3.19 -4.89 20.90
N TRP A 123 2.86 -4.19 19.82
CA TRP A 123 3.38 -4.46 18.48
C TRP A 123 4.44 -3.46 18.06
N SER A 124 5.21 -3.76 17.02
CA SER A 124 6.30 -2.92 16.54
C SER A 124 5.88 -1.77 15.62
N GLY A 125 4.58 -1.59 15.41
CA GLY A 125 3.97 -0.54 14.59
C GLY A 125 2.59 -0.96 14.11
N THR A 126 1.96 -0.12 13.28
CA THR A 126 0.63 -0.39 12.70
C THR A 126 0.66 -0.14 11.19
N ILE A 127 -0.02 -1.00 10.42
CA ILE A 127 -0.33 -0.74 9.01
C ILE A 127 -1.81 -0.41 8.91
N SER A 128 -2.11 0.80 8.51
CA SER A 128 -3.46 1.35 8.37
C SER A 128 -3.78 1.70 6.92
N ARG A 129 -5.02 2.13 6.65
CA ARG A 129 -5.46 2.56 5.31
C ARG A 129 -5.08 1.57 4.23
N ILE A 130 -5.39 0.29 4.47
CA ILE A 130 -5.05 -0.82 3.58
C ILE A 130 -5.71 -0.58 2.21
N ARG A 131 -4.90 -0.53 1.15
CA ARG A 131 -5.32 -0.39 -0.25
C ARG A 131 -5.39 -1.75 -0.98
N ARG A 132 -4.60 -2.71 -0.51
CA ARG A 132 -4.50 -4.05 -1.10
C ARG A 132 -4.17 -5.08 -0.05
N ALA A 133 -4.89 -6.18 -0.06
CA ALA A 133 -4.60 -7.39 0.70
C ALA A 133 -4.85 -8.59 -0.19
N GLN A 134 -3.86 -9.43 -0.40
CA GLN A 134 -4.00 -10.63 -1.24
C GLN A 134 -3.06 -11.75 -0.79
N LEU A 135 -3.43 -12.99 -1.09
CA LEU A 135 -2.54 -14.12 -0.86
C LEU A 135 -1.20 -13.91 -1.57
N TRP A 136 -0.13 -14.18 -0.85
CA TRP A 136 1.19 -14.30 -1.44
C TRP A 136 1.40 -15.75 -1.91
N SER A 137 1.22 -15.98 -3.21
CA SER A 137 1.51 -17.27 -3.83
C SER A 137 2.85 -17.21 -4.57
N ASN A 138 3.74 -18.14 -4.28
CA ASN A 138 4.97 -18.30 -5.05
C ASN A 138 4.63 -18.97 -6.41
N VAL A 139 4.36 -18.15 -7.43
CA VAL A 139 4.02 -18.61 -8.79
C VAL A 139 5.11 -19.54 -9.37
N ASN A 140 6.32 -19.52 -8.82
CA ASN A 140 7.44 -20.33 -9.29
C ASN A 140 7.45 -21.76 -8.69
N ARG A 141 6.63 -22.06 -7.67
CA ARG A 141 6.61 -23.39 -7.05
C ARG A 141 5.96 -24.45 -7.94
N THR A 142 5.13 -24.06 -8.89
CA THR A 142 4.45 -25.00 -9.82
C THR A 142 5.26 -25.34 -11.08
N ARG A 143 6.40 -24.67 -11.33
CA ARG A 143 7.24 -24.93 -12.51
C ARG A 143 8.46 -25.83 -12.24
N GLY A 144 8.68 -26.25 -11.00
CA GLY A 144 9.94 -26.88 -10.57
C GLY A 144 9.86 -28.31 -10.00
N VAL A 145 8.69 -28.96 -9.98
CA VAL A 145 8.62 -30.35 -9.58
C VAL A 145 8.47 -31.23 -10.84
N GLY A 146 9.56 -31.35 -11.57
CA GLY A 146 9.74 -32.47 -12.49
C GLY A 146 9.74 -33.76 -11.66
N ALA A 147 8.81 -34.67 -11.94
CA ALA A 147 8.76 -36.00 -11.31
C ALA A 147 10.10 -36.71 -11.52
N PRO A 148 10.62 -37.45 -10.50
CA PRO A 148 11.77 -38.29 -10.71
C PRO A 148 11.40 -39.40 -11.70
N SER A 149 12.13 -39.44 -12.81
CA SER A 149 12.09 -40.57 -13.74
C SER A 149 12.53 -41.85 -12.98
N LYS A 150 11.69 -42.87 -13.03
CA LYS A 150 12.07 -44.23 -12.61
C LYS A 150 13.04 -44.80 -13.61
#